data_74d5d448c95a7a0d992fd8a389b16cfe
#
_entry.id   74d5d448c95a7a0d992fd8a389b16cfe
#
_cell.length_a   1.000
_cell.length_b   1.000
_cell.length_c   1.000
_cell.angle_alpha   90.00
_cell.angle_beta   90.00
_cell.angle_gamma   90.00
#
_symmetry.space_group_name_H-M   'P 1'
#
loop_
_entity.id
_entity.type
_entity.pdbx_description
1 polymer ?
#
loop_
_entity_poly.entity_id
_entity_poly.type
_entity_poly.pdbx_seq_one_letter_code
_entity_poly.pdbx_strand_id
1 'polypeptide(L)'
;MKKLFIYIIISTFISLSSFAGSDGTNELSKKNNGEVKDCFETFNRGVFAINQALDALVIEPIAKGYRYLPSPIRTGTSNALNNISLVITVPNNLLQGDIGLAGKNSARFVVNSTVGILGIFDPASKIGLNNYEKEDWGQTLGKWGVGEGCYIVLPILGPSTLRDASASLINYSGGNAWYNITVREDTQYVSDFDYYASRGCLLYT
;
A
#
# COMPACT_ATOMS: atom_id res chain seq x y z
N MET A 1 33.65 -10.12 -18.64
CA MET A 1 33.29 -9.57 -17.31
C MET A 1 31.78 -9.50 -17.07
N LYS A 2 30.95 -8.98 -17.97
CA LYS A 2 29.46 -8.92 -17.76
C LYS A 2 28.79 -10.29 -17.56
N LYS A 3 29.22 -11.34 -18.27
CA LYS A 3 28.68 -12.70 -18.12
C LYS A 3 29.03 -13.34 -16.76
N LEU A 4 30.23 -13.07 -16.23
CA LEU A 4 30.66 -13.57 -14.93
C LEU A 4 29.86 -12.96 -13.78
N PHE A 5 29.51 -11.67 -13.89
CA PHE A 5 28.65 -10.98 -12.92
C PHE A 5 27.22 -11.56 -12.87
N ILE A 6 26.66 -11.92 -14.03
CA ILE A 6 25.35 -12.56 -14.12
C ILE A 6 25.37 -13.96 -13.48
N TYR A 7 26.42 -14.75 -13.67
CA TYR A 7 26.56 -16.07 -13.03
C TYR A 7 26.75 -15.98 -11.51
N ILE A 8 27.44 -14.95 -11.01
CA ILE A 8 27.62 -14.72 -9.57
C ILE A 8 26.26 -14.30 -8.95
N ILE A 9 25.48 -13.45 -9.62
CA ILE A 9 24.14 -13.05 -9.17
C ILE A 9 23.21 -14.26 -9.17
N ILE A 10 23.21 -15.09 -10.21
CA ILE A 10 22.36 -16.29 -10.28
C ILE A 10 22.79 -17.34 -9.24
N SER A 11 24.09 -17.54 -8.98
CA SER A 11 24.54 -18.52 -7.99
C SER A 11 24.26 -18.09 -6.55
N THR A 12 24.24 -16.81 -6.24
CA THR A 12 23.81 -16.30 -4.92
C THR A 12 22.31 -16.44 -4.70
N PHE A 13 21.50 -16.43 -5.76
CA PHE A 13 20.05 -16.67 -5.67
C PHE A 13 19.67 -18.12 -5.34
N ILE A 14 20.51 -19.09 -5.66
CA ILE A 14 20.22 -20.51 -5.41
C ILE A 14 20.48 -20.93 -3.96
N SER A 15 21.26 -20.18 -3.20
CA SER A 15 21.63 -20.52 -1.81
C SER A 15 20.74 -19.87 -0.73
N LEU A 16 19.71 -19.11 -1.09
CA LEU A 16 18.81 -18.41 -0.16
C LEU A 16 17.49 -19.15 0.10
N SER A 17 17.47 -20.46 -0.03
CA SER A 17 16.26 -21.28 0.13
C SER A 17 15.99 -21.75 1.56
N SER A 18 16.08 -20.91 2.60
CA SER A 18 15.78 -21.40 3.94
C SER A 18 15.24 -20.41 4.97
N PHE A 19 14.59 -19.34 4.55
CA PHE A 19 13.81 -18.53 5.50
C PHE A 19 12.46 -18.08 4.88
N ALA A 20 11.65 -19.04 4.47
CA ALA A 20 10.24 -18.81 4.36
C ALA A 20 9.69 -18.82 5.80
N GLY A 21 9.65 -17.66 6.43
CA GLY A 21 9.03 -17.53 7.74
C GLY A 21 7.57 -17.92 7.62
N SER A 22 7.12 -18.87 8.44
CA SER A 22 5.73 -19.32 8.57
C SER A 22 4.81 -18.27 9.19
N ASP A 23 5.32 -17.08 9.50
CA ASP A 23 4.64 -16.12 10.35
C ASP A 23 3.50 -15.38 9.62
N GLY A 24 3.64 -15.10 8.32
CA GLY A 24 2.60 -14.42 7.55
C GLY A 24 1.33 -15.26 7.34
N THR A 25 1.47 -16.59 7.19
CA THR A 25 0.32 -17.48 7.05
C THR A 25 -0.45 -17.66 8.35
N ASN A 26 0.23 -17.60 9.49
CA ASN A 26 -0.37 -17.72 10.82
C ASN A 26 -1.21 -16.48 11.19
N GLU A 27 -0.82 -15.30 10.78
CA GLU A 27 -1.59 -14.07 11.03
C GLU A 27 -2.88 -14.02 10.18
N LEU A 28 -2.81 -14.42 8.92
CA LEU A 28 -3.99 -14.51 8.04
C LEU A 28 -4.96 -15.61 8.50
N SER A 29 -4.44 -16.74 8.95
CA SER A 29 -5.25 -17.86 9.47
C SER A 29 -5.93 -17.54 10.81
N LYS A 30 -5.31 -16.69 11.65
CA LYS A 30 -5.92 -16.25 12.92
C LYS A 30 -7.03 -15.23 12.73
N LYS A 31 -6.99 -14.44 11.67
CA LYS A 31 -8.00 -13.39 11.41
C LYS A 31 -9.27 -13.95 10.78
N ASN A 32 -9.17 -15.04 10.05
CA ASN A 32 -10.30 -15.73 9.45
C ASN A 32 -10.32 -17.18 9.96
N ASN A 33 -11.37 -17.62 10.63
CA ASN A 33 -11.61 -19.02 11.00
C ASN A 33 -11.82 -19.94 9.78
N GLY A 34 -11.33 -19.57 8.60
CA GLY A 34 -11.42 -20.30 7.35
C GLY A 34 -10.02 -20.65 6.82
N GLU A 35 -9.94 -21.83 6.25
CA GLU A 35 -8.76 -22.28 5.52
C GLU A 35 -8.45 -21.31 4.35
N VAL A 36 -7.24 -20.75 4.33
CA VAL A 36 -6.82 -19.84 3.24
C VAL A 36 -6.75 -20.65 1.94
N LYS A 37 -7.62 -20.33 1.01
CA LYS A 37 -7.69 -21.02 -0.29
C LYS A 37 -6.56 -20.52 -1.20
N ASP A 38 -5.40 -21.18 -1.16
CA ASP A 38 -4.29 -20.92 -2.08
C ASP A 38 -4.46 -21.72 -3.37
N CYS A 39 -4.95 -21.06 -4.42
CA CYS A 39 -5.15 -21.67 -5.73
C CYS A 39 -3.88 -21.65 -6.59
N PHE A 40 -2.87 -20.87 -6.21
CA PHE A 40 -1.68 -20.60 -7.01
C PHE A 40 -0.38 -20.80 -6.22
N GLU A 41 -0.34 -21.82 -5.36
CA GLU A 41 0.77 -22.03 -4.40
C GLU A 41 2.17 -21.92 -5.04
N THR A 42 2.42 -22.61 -6.15
CA THR A 42 3.73 -22.59 -6.81
C THR A 42 4.10 -21.21 -7.32
N PHE A 43 3.15 -20.49 -7.91
CA PHE A 43 3.32 -19.12 -8.36
C PHE A 43 3.57 -18.18 -7.17
N ASN A 44 2.73 -18.30 -6.14
CA ASN A 44 2.81 -17.49 -4.93
C ASN A 44 4.18 -17.64 -4.22
N ARG A 45 4.68 -18.86 -4.12
CA ARG A 45 6.02 -19.12 -3.56
C ARG A 45 7.14 -18.49 -4.38
N GLY A 46 7.05 -18.53 -5.72
CA GLY A 46 8.02 -17.90 -6.61
C GLY A 46 8.04 -16.38 -6.47
N VAL A 47 6.87 -15.76 -6.51
CA VAL A 47 6.73 -14.30 -6.35
C VAL A 47 7.15 -13.85 -4.96
N PHE A 48 6.81 -14.62 -3.92
CA PHE A 48 7.22 -14.33 -2.55
C PHE A 48 8.74 -14.32 -2.40
N ALA A 49 9.45 -15.29 -3.00
CA ALA A 49 10.92 -15.32 -3.00
C ALA A 49 11.52 -14.09 -3.71
N ILE A 50 10.92 -13.65 -4.83
CA ILE A 50 11.34 -12.42 -5.52
C ILE A 50 11.11 -11.20 -4.62
N ASN A 51 9.95 -11.11 -3.98
CA ASN A 51 9.63 -10.00 -3.06
C ASN A 51 10.61 -9.96 -1.88
N GLN A 52 10.94 -11.10 -1.29
CA GLN A 52 11.95 -11.17 -0.22
C GLN A 52 13.33 -10.69 -0.68
N ALA A 53 13.72 -11.06 -1.90
CA ALA A 53 15.01 -10.61 -2.45
C ALA A 53 15.00 -9.08 -2.69
N LEU A 54 13.92 -8.54 -3.23
CA LEU A 54 13.74 -7.10 -3.41
C LEU A 54 13.74 -6.36 -2.08
N ASP A 55 13.05 -6.90 -1.07
CA ASP A 55 13.03 -6.34 0.28
C ASP A 55 14.44 -6.26 0.85
N ALA A 56 15.15 -7.38 0.90
CA ALA A 56 16.50 -7.46 1.47
C ALA A 56 17.53 -6.58 0.72
N LEU A 57 17.43 -6.47 -0.60
CA LEU A 57 18.44 -5.79 -1.41
C LEU A 57 18.15 -4.29 -1.60
N VAL A 58 16.89 -3.89 -1.58
CA VAL A 58 16.47 -2.52 -1.93
C VAL A 58 15.70 -1.86 -0.80
N ILE A 59 14.61 -2.50 -0.36
CA ILE A 59 13.66 -1.85 0.54
C ILE A 59 14.24 -1.72 1.95
N GLU A 60 14.81 -2.79 2.48
CA GLU A 60 15.38 -2.79 3.83
C GLU A 60 16.50 -1.75 4.00
N PRO A 61 17.48 -1.61 3.08
CA PRO A 61 18.49 -0.55 3.16
C PRO A 61 17.88 0.85 3.12
N ILE A 62 16.89 1.09 2.25
CA ILE A 62 16.18 2.38 2.16
C ILE A 62 15.43 2.65 3.46
N ALA A 63 14.70 1.68 3.99
CA ALA A 63 13.96 1.80 5.24
C ALA A 63 14.88 2.07 6.43
N LYS A 64 16.05 1.40 6.49
CA LYS A 64 17.09 1.70 7.49
C LYS A 64 17.57 3.13 7.36
N GLY A 65 17.88 3.59 6.14
CA GLY A 65 18.25 4.98 5.87
C GLY A 65 17.18 5.98 6.33
N TYR A 66 15.92 5.71 6.03
CA TYR A 66 14.79 6.53 6.44
C TYR A 66 14.65 6.64 7.97
N ARG A 67 14.95 5.56 8.70
CA ARG A 67 14.90 5.54 10.18
C ARG A 67 15.93 6.44 10.83
N TYR A 68 17.02 6.81 10.15
CA TYR A 68 18.00 7.78 10.66
C TYR A 68 17.49 9.24 10.58
N LEU A 69 16.43 9.50 9.83
CA LEU A 69 15.82 10.84 9.82
C LEU A 69 15.21 11.19 11.18
N PRO A 70 15.31 12.45 11.61
CA PRO A 70 14.67 12.94 12.83
C PRO A 70 13.17 12.62 12.86
N SER A 71 12.65 12.30 14.06
CA SER A 71 11.23 11.93 14.24
C SER A 71 10.24 12.95 13.66
N PRO A 72 10.46 14.29 13.74
CA PRO A 72 9.51 15.24 13.14
C PRO A 72 9.39 15.11 11.63
N ILE A 73 10.47 14.79 10.93
CA ILE A 73 10.45 14.58 9.47
C ILE A 73 9.67 13.32 9.14
N ARG A 74 9.93 12.21 9.84
CA ARG A 74 9.22 10.94 9.64
C ARG A 74 7.73 11.09 9.94
N THR A 75 7.38 11.74 11.04
CA THR A 75 5.98 12.00 11.41
C THR A 75 5.30 12.90 10.38
N GLY A 76 5.96 13.97 9.94
CA GLY A 76 5.42 14.87 8.91
C GLY A 76 5.18 14.15 7.58
N THR A 77 6.12 13.32 7.15
CA THR A 77 5.94 12.49 5.95
C THR A 77 4.77 11.54 6.10
N SER A 78 4.68 10.81 7.21
CA SER A 78 3.56 9.89 7.47
C SER A 78 2.21 10.62 7.48
N ASN A 79 2.13 11.78 8.13
CA ASN A 79 0.90 12.59 8.14
C ASN A 79 0.50 13.06 6.74
N ALA A 80 1.45 13.54 5.94
CA ALA A 80 1.18 13.98 4.57
C ALA A 80 0.68 12.82 3.69
N LEU A 81 1.30 11.64 3.80
CA LEU A 81 0.88 10.45 3.07
C LEU A 81 -0.54 9.99 3.51
N ASN A 82 -0.83 10.01 4.81
CA ASN A 82 -2.16 9.72 5.32
C ASN A 82 -3.20 10.74 4.83
N ASN A 83 -2.83 12.02 4.75
CA ASN A 83 -3.72 13.04 4.21
C ASN A 83 -4.02 12.82 2.71
N ILE A 84 -3.02 12.45 1.92
CA ILE A 84 -3.21 12.08 0.51
C ILE A 84 -4.10 10.84 0.38
N SER A 85 -3.96 9.84 1.22
CA SER A 85 -4.78 8.63 1.16
C SER A 85 -6.26 8.90 1.46
N LEU A 86 -6.63 10.03 2.12
CA LEU A 86 -8.01 10.45 2.30
C LEU A 86 -8.74 10.69 0.96
N VAL A 87 -8.03 11.08 -0.09
CA VAL A 87 -8.61 11.25 -1.43
C VAL A 87 -9.20 9.95 -1.98
N ILE A 88 -8.64 8.81 -1.57
CA ILE A 88 -9.16 7.48 -1.93
C ILE A 88 -10.15 6.98 -0.87
N THR A 89 -9.87 7.23 0.40
CA THR A 89 -10.69 6.78 1.53
C THR A 89 -12.09 7.41 1.51
N VAL A 90 -12.21 8.72 1.25
CA VAL A 90 -13.50 9.42 1.27
C VAL A 90 -14.50 8.85 0.25
N PRO A 91 -14.15 8.68 -1.05
CA PRO A 91 -15.03 8.03 -2.00
C PRO A 91 -15.43 6.61 -1.58
N ASN A 92 -14.49 5.83 -1.04
CA ASN A 92 -14.78 4.47 -0.59
C ASN A 92 -15.74 4.46 0.61
N ASN A 93 -15.61 5.38 1.58
CA ASN A 93 -16.59 5.52 2.65
C ASN A 93 -18.01 5.80 2.09
N LEU A 94 -18.13 6.70 1.10
CA LEU A 94 -19.41 6.98 0.44
C LEU A 94 -20.00 5.75 -0.25
N LEU A 95 -19.17 5.03 -1.01
CA LEU A 95 -19.58 3.81 -1.72
C LEU A 95 -19.97 2.67 -0.77
N GLN A 96 -19.40 2.66 0.42
CA GLN A 96 -19.73 1.74 1.49
C GLN A 96 -20.99 2.15 2.28
N GLY A 97 -21.56 3.32 1.99
CA GLY A 97 -22.74 3.87 2.68
C GLY A 97 -22.41 4.54 4.03
N ASP A 98 -21.13 4.77 4.32
CA ASP A 98 -20.67 5.33 5.59
C ASP A 98 -20.49 6.85 5.51
N ILE A 99 -21.63 7.56 5.36
CA ILE A 99 -21.66 9.01 5.15
C ILE A 99 -21.03 9.76 6.33
N GLY A 100 -21.17 9.22 7.56
CA GLY A 100 -20.58 9.82 8.75
C GLY A 100 -19.04 9.82 8.71
N LEU A 101 -18.44 8.69 8.35
CA LEU A 101 -16.99 8.58 8.17
C LEU A 101 -16.52 9.39 6.96
N ALA A 102 -17.25 9.38 5.86
CA ALA A 102 -16.94 10.20 4.69
C ALA A 102 -16.87 11.69 5.03
N GLY A 103 -17.84 12.21 5.76
CA GLY A 103 -17.88 13.61 6.21
C GLY A 103 -16.72 13.94 7.15
N LYS A 104 -16.43 13.06 8.10
CA LYS A 104 -15.32 13.21 9.04
C LYS A 104 -13.97 13.21 8.32
N ASN A 105 -13.74 12.26 7.42
CA ASN A 105 -12.51 12.15 6.64
C ASN A 105 -12.35 13.31 5.66
N SER A 106 -13.43 13.82 5.08
CA SER A 106 -13.41 15.05 4.27
C SER A 106 -12.99 16.27 5.10
N ALA A 107 -13.55 16.43 6.29
CA ALA A 107 -13.16 17.51 7.21
C ALA A 107 -11.68 17.40 7.62
N ARG A 108 -11.19 16.19 7.91
CA ARG A 108 -9.75 15.95 8.17
C ARG A 108 -8.90 16.38 6.98
N PHE A 109 -9.27 15.98 5.77
CA PHE A 109 -8.54 16.34 4.56
C PHE A 109 -8.44 17.86 4.40
N VAL A 110 -9.54 18.58 4.53
CA VAL A 110 -9.57 20.05 4.41
C VAL A 110 -8.71 20.70 5.49
N VAL A 111 -8.88 20.34 6.75
CA VAL A 111 -8.15 20.94 7.87
C VAL A 111 -6.66 20.66 7.76
N ASN A 112 -6.28 19.42 7.48
CA ASN A 112 -4.88 19.03 7.37
C ASN A 112 -4.21 19.61 6.11
N SER A 113 -4.95 19.76 5.01
CA SER A 113 -4.40 20.36 3.79
C SER A 113 -4.21 21.87 3.91
N THR A 114 -5.08 22.57 4.65
CA THR A 114 -5.02 24.02 4.83
C THR A 114 -4.16 24.42 6.03
N VAL A 115 -4.62 24.12 7.24
CA VAL A 115 -3.95 24.47 8.49
C VAL A 115 -2.72 23.58 8.74
N GLY A 116 -2.77 22.31 8.29
CA GLY A 116 -1.69 21.34 8.46
C GLY A 116 -0.60 21.40 7.40
N ILE A 117 -0.61 22.41 6.52
CA ILE A 117 0.37 22.58 5.43
C ILE A 117 0.49 21.32 4.59
N LEU A 118 -0.53 21.07 3.75
CA LEU A 118 -0.65 19.87 2.89
C LEU A 118 -0.62 18.53 3.66
N GLY A 119 -0.96 18.59 4.96
CA GLY A 119 -1.03 17.39 5.81
C GLY A 119 0.28 17.03 6.53
N ILE A 120 1.34 17.84 6.44
CA ILE A 120 2.59 17.61 7.21
C ILE A 120 2.29 17.60 8.71
N PHE A 121 1.42 18.50 9.15
CA PHE A 121 0.89 18.52 10.51
C PHE A 121 -0.52 17.92 10.53
N ASP A 122 -0.95 17.35 11.67
CA ASP A 122 -2.29 16.80 11.87
C ASP A 122 -3.08 17.61 12.91
N PRO A 123 -3.50 18.85 12.60
CA PRO A 123 -4.36 19.63 13.49
C PRO A 123 -5.76 19.01 13.61
N ALA A 124 -6.22 18.23 12.63
CA ALA A 124 -7.52 17.57 12.68
C ALA A 124 -7.65 16.64 13.89
N SER A 125 -6.63 15.89 14.23
CA SER A 125 -6.63 15.04 15.42
C SER A 125 -6.74 15.86 16.72
N LYS A 126 -6.17 17.05 16.77
CA LYS A 126 -6.21 17.93 17.95
C LYS A 126 -7.59 18.54 18.21
N ILE A 127 -8.42 18.67 17.18
CA ILE A 127 -9.80 19.18 17.29
C ILE A 127 -10.84 18.06 17.41
N GLY A 128 -10.41 16.83 17.71
CA GLY A 128 -11.30 15.71 17.99
C GLY A 128 -11.73 14.90 16.76
N LEU A 129 -11.19 15.18 15.56
CA LEU A 129 -11.39 14.36 14.38
C LEU A 129 -10.42 13.16 14.41
N ASN A 130 -10.41 12.42 15.50
CA ASN A 130 -9.64 11.18 15.66
C ASN A 130 -10.27 10.05 14.84
N ASN A 131 -9.62 8.87 14.81
CA ASN A 131 -10.07 7.67 14.13
C ASN A 131 -10.06 7.82 12.60
N TYR A 132 -8.87 7.88 12.06
CA TYR A 132 -8.64 7.68 10.64
C TYR A 132 -8.51 6.17 10.38
N GLU A 133 -9.44 5.62 9.64
CA GLU A 133 -9.36 4.27 9.09
C GLU A 133 -9.21 4.40 7.58
N LYS A 134 -8.17 3.77 7.07
CA LYS A 134 -7.88 3.80 5.64
C LYS A 134 -8.80 2.83 4.92
N GLU A 135 -9.54 3.33 3.94
CA GLU A 135 -10.45 2.54 3.13
C GLU A 135 -9.97 2.46 1.68
N ASP A 136 -10.17 1.31 1.08
CA ASP A 136 -9.78 1.02 -0.30
C ASP A 136 -10.90 0.29 -1.08
N TRP A 137 -10.66 0.09 -2.38
CA TRP A 137 -11.61 -0.59 -3.26
C TRP A 137 -11.84 -2.06 -2.86
N GLY A 138 -10.83 -2.75 -2.33
CA GLY A 138 -10.95 -4.14 -1.87
C GLY A 138 -11.93 -4.26 -0.71
N GLN A 139 -11.82 -3.34 0.26
CA GLN A 139 -12.75 -3.27 1.39
C GLN A 139 -14.17 -2.91 0.94
N THR A 140 -14.29 -1.99 -0.02
CA THR A 140 -15.58 -1.60 -0.59
C THR A 140 -16.26 -2.80 -1.30
N LEU A 141 -15.51 -3.54 -2.12
CA LEU A 141 -16.03 -4.76 -2.74
C LEU A 141 -16.41 -5.82 -1.70
N GLY A 142 -15.62 -5.95 -0.62
CA GLY A 142 -15.92 -6.84 0.50
C GLY A 142 -17.23 -6.46 1.19
N LYS A 143 -17.47 -5.17 1.41
CA LYS A 143 -18.73 -4.67 2.00
C LYS A 143 -19.93 -4.89 1.08
N TRP A 144 -19.72 -4.91 -0.22
CA TRP A 144 -20.75 -5.27 -1.21
C TRP A 144 -20.98 -6.78 -1.34
N GLY A 145 -20.29 -7.61 -0.54
CA GLY A 145 -20.47 -9.06 -0.51
C GLY A 145 -19.60 -9.83 -1.50
N VAL A 146 -18.64 -9.18 -2.15
CA VAL A 146 -17.65 -9.88 -2.99
C VAL A 146 -16.71 -10.67 -2.10
N GLY A 147 -16.68 -11.99 -2.24
CA GLY A 147 -15.78 -12.87 -1.48
C GLY A 147 -14.31 -12.62 -1.79
N GLU A 148 -13.45 -12.97 -0.86
CA GLU A 148 -11.99 -12.77 -0.98
C GLU A 148 -11.38 -13.52 -2.18
N GLY A 149 -11.95 -14.67 -2.54
CA GLY A 149 -11.44 -15.53 -3.60
C GLY A 149 -10.17 -16.27 -3.18
N CYS A 150 -9.31 -16.55 -4.17
CA CYS A 150 -8.04 -17.22 -3.92
C CYS A 150 -6.98 -16.26 -3.40
N TYR A 151 -6.10 -16.79 -2.56
CA TYR A 151 -4.90 -16.09 -2.12
C TYR A 151 -3.92 -15.94 -3.29
N ILE A 152 -3.34 -14.76 -3.45
CA ILE A 152 -2.36 -14.47 -4.48
C ILE A 152 -1.26 -13.57 -3.90
N VAL A 153 -0.01 -13.82 -4.30
CA VAL A 153 1.10 -12.94 -3.97
C VAL A 153 1.43 -12.08 -5.19
N LEU A 154 1.33 -10.77 -5.02
CA LEU A 154 1.62 -9.82 -6.08
C LEU A 154 3.10 -9.41 -6.05
N PRO A 155 3.77 -9.26 -7.21
CA PRO A 155 5.11 -8.71 -7.27
C PRO A 155 5.13 -7.32 -6.63
N ILE A 156 6.10 -7.06 -5.75
CA ILE A 156 6.31 -5.80 -5.03
C ILE A 156 5.22 -5.51 -3.99
N LEU A 157 3.95 -5.76 -4.30
CA LEU A 157 2.81 -5.44 -3.43
C LEU A 157 2.60 -6.48 -2.30
N GLY A 158 3.16 -7.68 -2.45
CA GLY A 158 3.10 -8.72 -1.42
C GLY A 158 1.79 -9.53 -1.39
N PRO A 159 1.47 -10.12 -0.23
CA PRO A 159 0.29 -10.96 -0.05
C PRO A 159 -1.02 -10.20 -0.29
N SER A 160 -1.95 -10.82 -1.02
CA SER A 160 -3.24 -10.24 -1.36
C SER A 160 -4.29 -11.33 -1.57
N THR A 161 -5.54 -10.93 -1.77
CA THR A 161 -6.62 -11.80 -2.25
C THR A 161 -6.95 -11.48 -3.71
N LEU A 162 -7.61 -12.37 -4.40
CA LEU A 162 -8.02 -12.12 -5.79
C LEU A 162 -8.95 -10.90 -5.89
N ARG A 163 -9.82 -10.70 -4.88
CA ARG A 163 -10.67 -9.50 -4.76
C ARG A 163 -9.82 -8.23 -4.65
N ASP A 164 -8.86 -8.20 -3.71
CA ASP A 164 -8.09 -7.01 -3.42
C ASP A 164 -7.07 -6.72 -4.54
N ALA A 165 -6.53 -7.77 -5.17
CA ALA A 165 -5.71 -7.66 -6.37
C ALA A 165 -6.50 -7.04 -7.54
N SER A 166 -7.74 -7.52 -7.80
CA SER A 166 -8.61 -6.94 -8.84
C SER A 166 -9.02 -5.50 -8.51
N ALA A 167 -9.29 -5.21 -7.25
CA ALA A 167 -9.56 -3.85 -6.76
C ALA A 167 -8.36 -2.91 -6.96
N SER A 168 -7.15 -3.41 -6.78
CA SER A 168 -5.92 -2.65 -7.07
C SER A 168 -5.80 -2.31 -8.55
N LEU A 169 -6.24 -3.21 -9.45
CA LEU A 169 -6.29 -2.91 -10.88
C LEU A 169 -7.23 -1.75 -11.21
N ILE A 170 -8.32 -1.57 -10.48
CA ILE A 170 -9.21 -0.42 -10.62
C ILE A 170 -8.43 0.89 -10.37
N ASN A 171 -7.59 0.91 -9.34
CA ASN A 171 -6.74 2.06 -9.05
C ASN A 171 -5.76 2.37 -10.20
N TYR A 172 -5.19 1.34 -10.84
CA TYR A 172 -4.27 1.53 -11.96
C TYR A 172 -4.99 1.87 -13.27
N SER A 173 -6.23 1.41 -13.45
CA SER A 173 -7.03 1.59 -14.66
C SER A 173 -7.81 2.91 -14.70
N GLY A 174 -7.48 3.86 -13.84
CA GLY A 174 -8.12 5.18 -13.78
C GLY A 174 -9.15 5.37 -12.67
N GLY A 175 -9.36 4.39 -11.80
CA GLY A 175 -10.18 4.53 -10.58
C GLY A 175 -9.49 5.30 -9.45
N ASN A 176 -8.27 5.75 -9.66
CA ASN A 176 -7.52 6.51 -8.68
C ASN A 176 -7.75 8.01 -8.87
N ALA A 177 -8.57 8.60 -7.99
CA ALA A 177 -8.87 10.03 -8.04
C ALA A 177 -7.61 10.92 -7.97
N TRP A 178 -6.62 10.51 -7.17
CA TRP A 178 -5.35 11.24 -7.07
C TRP A 178 -4.57 11.23 -8.39
N TYR A 179 -4.44 10.05 -9.03
CA TYR A 179 -3.80 9.93 -10.34
C TYR A 179 -4.51 10.79 -11.39
N ASN A 180 -5.84 10.72 -11.44
CA ASN A 180 -6.63 11.47 -12.40
C ASN A 180 -6.52 12.99 -12.22
N ILE A 181 -6.31 13.47 -10.99
CA ILE A 181 -6.16 14.90 -10.70
C ILE A 181 -4.74 15.39 -10.99
N THR A 182 -3.72 14.57 -10.73
CA THR A 182 -2.32 15.03 -10.69
C THR A 182 -1.47 14.64 -11.90
N VAL A 183 -1.75 13.49 -12.52
CA VAL A 183 -0.85 12.86 -13.51
C VAL A 183 -1.46 12.72 -14.90
N ARG A 184 -2.80 12.73 -15.02
CA ARG A 184 -3.46 12.56 -16.31
C ARG A 184 -3.04 13.65 -17.31
N GLU A 185 -2.87 13.29 -18.59
CA GLU A 185 -2.25 14.08 -19.67
C GLU A 185 -2.68 15.55 -19.76
N ASP A 186 -3.92 15.87 -19.37
CA ASP A 186 -4.44 17.24 -19.40
C ASP A 186 -4.09 18.07 -18.14
N THR A 187 -3.57 17.44 -17.07
CA THR A 187 -3.30 18.06 -15.77
C THR A 187 -2.02 17.58 -15.11
N GLN A 188 -0.94 17.42 -15.88
CA GLN A 188 0.33 16.87 -15.41
C GLN A 188 1.04 17.80 -14.40
N TYR A 189 0.61 17.78 -13.12
CA TYR A 189 1.28 18.49 -12.04
C TYR A 189 2.40 17.67 -11.39
N VAL A 190 2.38 16.35 -11.55
CA VAL A 190 3.35 15.41 -10.97
C VAL A 190 3.79 14.42 -12.02
N SER A 191 5.08 14.08 -12.09
CA SER A 191 5.57 13.09 -13.04
C SER A 191 5.10 11.68 -12.65
N ASP A 192 4.97 10.79 -13.63
CA ASP A 192 4.61 9.38 -13.38
C ASP A 192 5.58 8.74 -12.39
N PHE A 193 6.87 9.04 -12.50
CA PHE A 193 7.90 8.53 -11.59
C PHE A 193 7.64 8.96 -10.14
N ASP A 194 7.37 10.24 -9.90
CA ASP A 194 7.13 10.76 -8.56
C ASP A 194 5.84 10.19 -7.96
N TYR A 195 4.82 9.98 -8.79
CA TYR A 195 3.58 9.32 -8.39
C TYR A 195 3.81 7.89 -7.92
N TYR A 196 4.50 7.06 -8.71
CA TYR A 196 4.76 5.68 -8.33
C TYR A 196 5.77 5.56 -7.18
N ALA A 197 6.75 6.45 -7.09
CA ALA A 197 7.68 6.52 -5.97
C ALA A 197 6.97 6.84 -4.64
N SER A 198 6.03 7.80 -4.66
CA SER A 198 5.23 8.14 -3.48
C SER A 198 4.34 6.98 -3.02
N ARG A 199 3.80 6.20 -3.97
CA ARG A 199 3.02 4.98 -3.65
C ARG A 199 3.88 3.87 -3.08
N GLY A 200 5.09 3.68 -3.60
CA GLY A 200 6.06 2.75 -3.01
C GLY A 200 6.37 3.11 -1.56
N CYS A 201 6.54 4.38 -1.24
CA CYS A 201 6.75 4.86 0.11
C CYS A 201 5.54 4.60 1.04
N LEU A 202 4.30 4.70 0.51
CA LEU A 202 3.06 4.41 1.26
C LEU A 202 2.91 2.94 1.68
N LEU A 203 3.52 2.02 0.94
CA LEU A 203 3.46 0.58 1.25
C LEU A 203 4.36 0.20 2.44
N TYR A 204 5.33 1.04 2.79
CA TYR A 204 6.37 0.76 3.78
C TYR A 204 6.33 1.68 5.02
N THR A 205 5.36 2.56 5.12
CA THR A 205 5.10 3.39 6.31
C THR A 205 3.93 2.87 7.12
#